data_ea23d7a8c0a8f3c9a331b7aa4bdb9771
#
_entry.id   ea23d7a8c0a8f3c9a331b7aa4bdb9771
#
_cell.length_a   1.000
_cell.length_b   1.000
_cell.length_c   1.000
_cell.angle_alpha   90.00
_cell.angle_beta   90.00
_cell.angle_gamma   90.00
#
_symmetry.space_group_name_H-M   'P 1'
#
loop_
_entity.id
_entity.type
_entity.pdbx_description
1 polymer ?
#
loop_
_entity_poly.entity_id
_entity_poly.type
_entity_poly.pdbx_seq_one_letter_code
_entity_poly.pdbx_strand_id
1 'polypeptide(L)'
;DGSAIHHWTTLRSRRGVVEGWIENLKNNRLHGNIWVVGTPTFRCRHEVIANLPAVTAELGKELRELLVAEPGRKIVGADSSGNQFRSLAHYAKDNNLTNQIMSGDIHQYNADIIDTDRRTAKTWIYAFLFGAGATKLGKVLTGVGNIKRGKESIEAYGNAIPGLKELK
;
A
#
# COMPACT_ATOMS: atom_id res chain seq x y z
N ASP A 1 26.61 -7.57 -14.01
CA ASP A 1 26.35 -6.68 -12.89
C ASP A 1 24.84 -6.54 -12.67
N GLY A 2 24.34 -7.01 -11.52
CA GLY A 2 22.89 -7.00 -11.22
C GLY A 2 22.27 -5.60 -11.19
N SER A 3 23.07 -4.57 -10.90
CA SER A 3 22.65 -3.16 -10.90
C SER A 3 22.29 -2.66 -12.32
N ALA A 4 23.09 -3.00 -13.32
CA ALA A 4 22.83 -2.61 -14.71
C ALA A 4 21.55 -3.26 -15.25
N ILE A 5 21.32 -4.53 -14.92
CA ILE A 5 20.10 -5.26 -15.31
C ILE A 5 18.86 -4.63 -14.64
N HIS A 6 18.97 -4.30 -13.35
CA HIS A 6 17.88 -3.63 -12.62
C HIS A 6 17.56 -2.28 -13.23
N HIS A 7 18.56 -1.45 -13.49
CA HIS A 7 18.41 -0.15 -14.13
C HIS A 7 17.76 -0.28 -15.52
N TRP A 8 18.25 -1.19 -16.34
CA TRP A 8 17.68 -1.44 -17.68
C TRP A 8 16.20 -1.86 -17.60
N THR A 9 15.85 -2.79 -16.69
CA THR A 9 14.45 -3.24 -16.52
C THR A 9 13.55 -2.12 -16.06
N THR A 10 14.06 -1.23 -15.20
CA THR A 10 13.33 -0.04 -14.75
C THR A 10 13.07 0.90 -15.92
N LEU A 11 14.08 1.28 -16.68
CA LEU A 11 13.95 2.16 -17.84
C LEU A 11 12.98 1.58 -18.88
N ARG A 12 13.10 0.28 -19.18
CA ARG A 12 12.18 -0.42 -20.09
C ARG A 12 10.73 -0.34 -19.60
N SER A 13 10.50 -0.53 -18.31
CA SER A 13 9.18 -0.41 -17.71
C SER A 13 8.63 1.02 -17.82
N ARG A 14 9.45 2.05 -17.56
CA ARG A 14 9.03 3.45 -17.67
C ARG A 14 8.72 3.85 -19.10
N ARG A 15 9.54 3.41 -20.03
CA ARG A 15 9.30 3.58 -21.47
C ARG A 15 7.97 2.98 -21.88
N GLY A 16 7.66 1.73 -21.49
CA GLY A 16 6.37 1.10 -21.80
C GLY A 16 5.16 1.85 -21.24
N VAL A 17 5.28 2.49 -20.09
CA VAL A 17 4.22 3.36 -19.54
C VAL A 17 3.97 4.55 -20.47
N VAL A 18 5.02 5.25 -20.90
CA VAL A 18 4.90 6.44 -21.77
C VAL A 18 4.37 6.04 -23.15
N GLU A 19 4.87 4.97 -23.74
CA GLU A 19 4.36 4.44 -25.01
C GLU A 19 2.87 4.12 -24.93
N GLY A 20 2.42 3.42 -23.87
CA GLY A 20 1.01 3.15 -23.63
C GLY A 20 0.17 4.41 -23.43
N TRP A 21 0.72 5.47 -22.86
CA TRP A 21 0.02 6.76 -22.77
C TRP A 21 -0.12 7.42 -24.14
N ILE A 22 0.94 7.42 -24.96
CA ILE A 22 0.91 7.99 -26.31
C ILE A 22 -0.15 7.30 -27.17
N GLU A 23 -0.22 5.97 -27.10
CA GLU A 23 -1.22 5.18 -27.83
C GLU A 23 -2.66 5.47 -27.39
N ASN A 24 -2.87 5.87 -26.13
CA ASN A 24 -4.19 6.16 -25.57
C ASN A 24 -4.55 7.65 -25.52
N LEU A 25 -3.70 8.52 -26.09
CA LEU A 25 -4.02 9.95 -26.21
C LEU A 25 -5.17 10.18 -27.19
N LYS A 26 -6.16 10.95 -26.74
CA LYS A 26 -7.27 11.43 -27.57
C LYS A 26 -7.45 12.92 -27.33
N ASN A 27 -7.32 13.73 -28.39
CA ASN A 27 -7.45 15.19 -28.31
C ASN A 27 -6.55 15.82 -27.26
N ASN A 28 -5.28 15.42 -27.20
CA ASN A 28 -4.29 15.83 -26.17
C ASN A 28 -4.71 15.49 -24.73
N ARG A 29 -5.60 14.54 -24.54
CA ARG A 29 -6.05 14.07 -23.23
C ARG A 29 -5.78 12.59 -23.07
N LEU A 30 -5.33 12.24 -21.88
CA LEU A 30 -5.19 10.87 -21.46
C LEU A 30 -6.44 10.45 -20.68
N HIS A 31 -7.14 9.43 -21.14
CA HIS A 31 -8.34 8.90 -20.50
C HIS A 31 -8.01 7.62 -19.73
N GLY A 32 -8.22 7.64 -18.42
CA GLY A 32 -8.11 6.46 -17.57
C GLY A 32 -9.42 5.65 -17.58
N ASN A 33 -9.30 4.33 -17.60
CA ASN A 33 -10.43 3.43 -17.42
C ASN A 33 -10.45 2.91 -15.98
N ILE A 34 -11.62 2.92 -15.34
CA ILE A 34 -11.84 2.44 -13.98
C ILE A 34 -13.04 1.51 -13.98
N TRP A 35 -12.83 0.29 -13.52
CA TRP A 35 -13.91 -0.66 -13.21
C TRP A 35 -14.11 -0.70 -11.72
N VAL A 36 -15.27 -0.29 -11.22
CA VAL A 36 -15.57 -0.16 -9.79
C VAL A 36 -15.46 -1.49 -9.08
N VAL A 37 -15.90 -2.59 -9.70
CA VAL A 37 -15.75 -3.95 -9.22
C VAL A 37 -14.87 -4.71 -10.23
N GLY A 38 -13.58 -4.49 -10.18
CA GLY A 38 -12.64 -5.01 -11.18
C GLY A 38 -11.75 -6.16 -10.68
N THR A 39 -11.88 -6.55 -9.40
CA THR A 39 -11.10 -7.64 -8.79
C THR A 39 -11.99 -8.55 -7.96
N PRO A 40 -11.58 -9.82 -7.68
CA PRO A 40 -12.32 -10.72 -6.80
C PRO A 40 -12.51 -10.19 -5.37
N THR A 41 -11.69 -9.22 -4.95
CA THR A 41 -11.76 -8.56 -3.64
C THR A 41 -12.58 -7.26 -3.66
N PHE A 42 -13.41 -7.05 -4.69
CA PHE A 42 -14.25 -5.86 -4.88
C PHE A 42 -13.48 -4.52 -4.93
N ARG A 43 -12.20 -4.56 -5.27
CA ARG A 43 -11.40 -3.34 -5.49
C ARG A 43 -11.55 -2.86 -6.94
N CYS A 44 -11.43 -1.56 -7.14
CA CYS A 44 -11.35 -0.99 -8.49
C CYS A 44 -10.14 -1.54 -9.25
N ARG A 45 -10.34 -1.80 -10.54
CA ARG A 45 -9.25 -2.03 -11.50
C ARG A 45 -9.08 -0.77 -12.33
N HIS A 46 -7.84 -0.36 -12.52
CA HIS A 46 -7.48 0.81 -13.29
C HIS A 46 -6.65 0.40 -14.49
N GLU A 47 -6.82 1.12 -15.59
CA GLU A 47 -5.97 1.00 -16.80
C GLU A 47 -5.55 2.38 -17.28
N VAL A 48 -4.51 2.41 -18.12
CA VAL A 48 -3.89 3.59 -18.72
C VAL A 48 -3.18 4.46 -17.69
N ILE A 49 -3.92 5.08 -16.76
CA ILE A 49 -3.34 5.91 -15.68
C ILE A 49 -3.42 5.10 -14.39
N ALA A 50 -2.50 4.17 -14.20
CA ALA A 50 -2.47 3.30 -13.02
C ALA A 50 -1.04 3.04 -12.57
N ASN A 51 -0.87 2.77 -11.27
CA ASN A 51 0.38 2.32 -10.68
C ASN A 51 1.59 3.22 -11.01
N LEU A 52 1.38 4.53 -11.00
CA LEU A 52 2.49 5.49 -11.16
C LEU A 52 3.56 5.24 -10.11
N PRO A 53 4.83 5.22 -10.51
CA PRO A 53 5.92 5.04 -9.56
C PRO A 53 5.90 6.14 -8.49
N ALA A 54 6.41 5.83 -7.30
CA ALA A 54 6.55 6.83 -6.25
C ALA A 54 7.47 7.97 -6.72
N VAL A 55 7.26 9.18 -6.21
CA VAL A 55 8.09 10.35 -6.54
C VAL A 55 9.59 10.10 -6.26
N THR A 56 9.88 9.27 -5.25
CA THR A 56 11.24 8.88 -4.85
C THR A 56 11.83 7.76 -5.71
N ALA A 57 11.03 7.12 -6.57
CA ALA A 57 11.51 6.10 -7.47
C ALA A 57 12.13 6.72 -8.72
N GLU A 58 13.04 5.97 -9.36
CA GLU A 58 13.69 6.38 -10.60
C GLU A 58 12.65 6.78 -11.67
N LEU A 59 12.78 7.97 -12.23
CA LEU A 59 11.86 8.63 -13.16
C LEU A 59 10.41 8.75 -12.66
N GLY A 60 10.19 8.61 -11.36
CA GLY A 60 8.84 8.68 -10.79
C GLY A 60 8.28 10.09 -10.78
N LYS A 61 9.13 11.09 -10.50
CA LYS A 61 8.76 12.50 -10.53
C LYS A 61 8.46 12.95 -11.96
N GLU A 62 9.34 12.66 -12.89
CA GLU A 62 9.23 13.03 -14.30
C GLU A 62 7.95 12.46 -14.93
N LEU A 63 7.64 11.20 -14.69
CA LEU A 63 6.41 10.60 -15.18
C LEU A 63 5.15 11.27 -14.63
N ARG A 64 5.17 11.70 -13.38
CA ARG A 64 4.03 12.41 -12.78
C ARG A 64 3.88 13.83 -13.33
N GLU A 65 4.95 14.50 -13.64
CA GLU A 65 4.97 15.86 -14.24
C GLU A 65 4.44 15.88 -15.68
N LEU A 66 4.38 14.73 -16.37
CA LEU A 66 3.73 14.62 -17.67
C LEU A 66 2.19 14.75 -17.59
N LEU A 67 1.60 14.48 -16.42
CA LEU A 67 0.17 14.57 -16.19
C LEU A 67 -0.17 15.98 -15.68
N VAL A 68 -0.65 16.83 -16.56
CA VAL A 68 -0.95 18.23 -16.25
C VAL A 68 -2.43 18.52 -16.39
N ALA A 69 -2.92 19.50 -15.63
CA ALA A 69 -4.25 20.05 -15.83
C ALA A 69 -4.29 20.97 -17.05
N GLU A 70 -5.46 21.19 -17.61
CA GLU A 70 -5.67 22.22 -18.62
C GLU A 70 -5.33 23.62 -18.08
N PRO A 71 -4.98 24.57 -18.95
CA PRO A 71 -4.81 25.96 -18.54
C PRO A 71 -6.02 26.47 -17.74
N GLY A 72 -5.74 27.10 -16.60
CA GLY A 72 -6.79 27.61 -15.68
C GLY A 72 -7.43 26.56 -14.78
N ARG A 73 -7.03 25.29 -14.86
CA ARG A 73 -7.50 24.18 -13.99
C ARG A 73 -6.38 23.64 -13.11
N LYS A 74 -6.77 22.88 -12.08
CA LYS A 74 -5.85 22.17 -11.16
C LYS A 74 -6.27 20.71 -11.07
N ILE A 75 -5.28 19.83 -10.91
CA ILE A 75 -5.53 18.45 -10.49
C ILE A 75 -5.73 18.46 -8.97
N VAL A 76 -6.84 17.91 -8.50
CA VAL A 76 -7.13 17.72 -7.08
C VAL A 76 -7.07 16.23 -6.78
N GLY A 77 -6.26 15.86 -5.79
CA GLY A 77 -6.17 14.49 -5.30
C GLY A 77 -6.65 14.42 -3.85
N ALA A 78 -7.38 13.36 -3.52
CA ALA A 78 -7.75 13.03 -2.15
C ALA A 78 -7.48 11.55 -1.88
N ASP A 79 -6.88 11.26 -0.74
CA ASP A 79 -6.61 9.90 -0.28
C ASP A 79 -7.13 9.70 1.14
N SER A 80 -7.83 8.58 1.36
CA SER A 80 -8.33 8.24 2.68
C SER A 80 -7.21 7.66 3.54
N SER A 81 -6.68 8.46 4.43
CA SER A 81 -5.59 8.04 5.32
C SER A 81 -6.00 6.85 6.19
N GLY A 82 -5.24 5.76 6.08
CA GLY A 82 -5.42 4.58 6.92
C GLY A 82 -6.78 3.89 6.78
N ASN A 83 -7.39 3.89 5.60
CA ASN A 83 -8.75 3.37 5.39
C ASN A 83 -8.95 1.93 5.93
N GLN A 84 -7.97 1.03 5.71
CA GLN A 84 -8.03 -0.34 6.22
C GLN A 84 -8.03 -0.39 7.76
N PHE A 85 -7.27 0.49 8.41
CA PHE A 85 -7.25 0.58 9.88
C PHE A 85 -8.54 1.14 10.44
N ARG A 86 -9.14 2.11 9.77
CA ARG A 86 -10.45 2.66 10.17
C ARG A 86 -11.54 1.61 10.08
N SER A 87 -11.54 0.82 9.01
CA SER A 87 -12.43 -0.32 8.87
C SER A 87 -12.17 -1.38 9.96
N LEU A 88 -10.90 -1.71 10.22
CA LEU A 88 -10.54 -2.65 11.28
C LEU A 88 -11.03 -2.19 12.65
N ALA A 89 -10.77 -0.93 13.03
CA ALA A 89 -11.20 -0.37 14.31
C ALA A 89 -12.71 -0.38 14.46
N HIS A 90 -13.44 -0.08 13.37
CA HIS A 90 -14.90 -0.12 13.35
C HIS A 90 -15.44 -1.52 13.63
N TYR A 91 -14.93 -2.54 12.94
CA TYR A 91 -15.41 -3.92 13.10
C TYR A 91 -14.92 -4.56 14.40
N ALA A 92 -13.69 -4.28 14.82
CA ALA A 92 -13.14 -4.76 16.09
C ALA A 92 -13.77 -4.06 17.32
N LYS A 93 -14.48 -2.95 17.11
CA LYS A 93 -15.07 -2.12 18.18
C LYS A 93 -14.04 -1.73 19.26
N ASP A 94 -12.81 -1.49 18.83
CA ASP A 94 -11.68 -1.21 19.71
C ASP A 94 -11.45 0.30 19.83
N ASN A 95 -11.75 0.85 21.00
CA ASN A 95 -11.62 2.29 21.27
C ASN A 95 -10.15 2.74 21.31
N ASN A 96 -9.23 1.89 21.76
CA ASN A 96 -7.82 2.25 21.81
C ASN A 96 -7.25 2.36 20.39
N LEU A 97 -7.52 1.36 19.54
CA LEU A 97 -7.16 1.40 18.13
C LEU A 97 -7.75 2.64 17.43
N THR A 98 -9.01 2.95 17.72
CA THR A 98 -9.68 4.15 17.19
C THR A 98 -8.95 5.42 17.59
N ASN A 99 -8.59 5.57 18.87
CA ASN A 99 -7.87 6.73 19.38
C ASN A 99 -6.48 6.86 18.74
N GLN A 100 -5.75 5.75 18.56
CA GLN A 100 -4.44 5.75 17.89
C GLN A 100 -4.55 6.17 16.41
N ILE A 101 -5.63 5.83 15.73
CA ILE A 101 -5.88 6.24 14.34
C ILE A 101 -6.22 7.74 14.26
N MET A 102 -6.94 8.27 15.25
CA MET A 102 -7.43 9.65 15.22
C MET A 102 -6.42 10.68 15.70
N SER A 103 -5.59 10.34 16.68
CA SER A 103 -4.72 11.29 17.38
C SER A 103 -3.25 10.88 17.46
N GLY A 104 -2.92 9.63 17.07
CA GLY A 104 -1.58 9.08 17.19
C GLY A 104 -0.94 8.67 15.86
N ASP A 105 0.22 8.05 15.96
CA ASP A 105 0.87 7.34 14.85
C ASP A 105 0.55 5.85 14.93
N ILE A 106 -0.47 5.43 14.20
CA ILE A 106 -0.91 4.02 14.17
C ILE A 106 0.21 3.05 13.77
N HIS A 107 1.17 3.49 12.95
CA HIS A 107 2.27 2.63 12.54
C HIS A 107 3.32 2.48 13.65
N GLN A 108 3.54 3.53 14.44
CA GLN A 108 4.37 3.42 15.64
C GLN A 108 3.70 2.56 16.71
N TYR A 109 2.41 2.77 16.96
CA TYR A 109 1.64 1.93 17.87
C TYR A 109 1.73 0.43 17.50
N ASN A 110 1.58 0.10 16.22
CA ASN A 110 1.74 -1.27 15.76
C ASN A 110 3.18 -1.78 15.91
N ALA A 111 4.19 -0.93 15.73
CA ALA A 111 5.60 -1.27 15.90
C ALA A 111 5.91 -1.67 17.35
N ASP A 112 5.36 -0.91 18.29
CA ASP A 112 5.53 -1.16 19.73
C ASP A 112 4.89 -2.49 20.16
N ILE A 113 3.70 -2.82 19.60
CA ILE A 113 3.02 -4.10 19.91
C ILE A 113 3.83 -5.32 19.45
N ILE A 114 4.37 -5.26 18.24
CA ILE A 114 5.06 -6.43 17.65
C ILE A 114 6.59 -6.35 17.80
N ASP A 115 7.10 -5.40 18.55
CA ASP A 115 8.52 -5.20 18.84
C ASP A 115 9.37 -5.15 17.55
N THR A 116 9.18 -4.07 16.78
CA THR A 116 9.91 -3.84 15.53
C THR A 116 9.96 -2.35 15.18
N ASP A 117 10.67 -1.98 14.13
CA ASP A 117 10.67 -0.61 13.64
C ASP A 117 9.36 -0.26 12.89
N ARG A 118 9.06 1.04 12.84
CA ARG A 118 7.84 1.59 12.23
C ARG A 118 7.65 1.18 10.75
N ARG A 119 8.73 1.09 9.97
CA ARG A 119 8.68 0.73 8.55
C ARG A 119 8.33 -0.74 8.37
N THR A 120 8.96 -1.60 9.14
CA THR A 120 8.68 -3.04 9.17
C THR A 120 7.28 -3.32 9.68
N ALA A 121 6.83 -2.64 10.75
CA ALA A 121 5.47 -2.74 11.25
C ALA A 121 4.42 -2.39 10.19
N LYS A 122 4.65 -1.34 9.41
CA LYS A 122 3.77 -0.98 8.30
C LYS A 122 3.63 -2.12 7.28
N THR A 123 4.71 -2.78 6.92
CA THR A 123 4.69 -3.91 5.99
C THR A 123 4.02 -5.13 6.61
N TRP A 124 4.33 -5.41 7.87
CA TRP A 124 3.79 -6.54 8.62
C TRP A 124 2.27 -6.46 8.74
N ILE A 125 1.75 -5.31 9.17
CA ILE A 125 0.31 -5.16 9.42
C ILE A 125 -0.52 -5.28 8.16
N TYR A 126 -0.08 -4.72 7.03
CA TYR A 126 -0.79 -4.93 5.79
C TYR A 126 -0.75 -6.39 5.34
N ALA A 127 0.39 -7.07 5.49
CA ALA A 127 0.46 -8.50 5.21
C ALA A 127 -0.49 -9.29 6.12
N PHE A 128 -0.58 -8.96 7.42
CA PHE A 128 -1.50 -9.57 8.38
C PHE A 128 -2.96 -9.34 8.01
N LEU A 129 -3.36 -8.12 7.71
CA LEU A 129 -4.74 -7.76 7.31
C LEU A 129 -5.18 -8.47 6.02
N PHE A 130 -4.25 -8.77 5.13
CA PHE A 130 -4.50 -9.54 3.91
C PHE A 130 -4.30 -11.05 4.09
N GLY A 131 -4.28 -11.55 5.31
CA GLY A 131 -4.31 -12.98 5.62
C GLY A 131 -2.96 -13.70 5.45
N ALA A 132 -1.85 -12.99 5.54
CA ALA A 132 -0.53 -13.65 5.50
C ALA A 132 -0.34 -14.58 6.71
N GLY A 133 0.09 -15.81 6.44
CA GLY A 133 0.42 -16.79 7.49
C GLY A 133 1.73 -16.46 8.23
N ALA A 134 1.94 -17.14 9.37
CA ALA A 134 3.06 -16.92 10.28
C ALA A 134 4.44 -16.96 9.60
N THR A 135 4.65 -17.84 8.63
CA THR A 135 5.93 -17.92 7.88
C THR A 135 6.25 -16.61 7.15
N LYS A 136 5.25 -16.05 6.46
CA LYS A 136 5.42 -14.78 5.72
C LYS A 136 5.58 -13.60 6.68
N LEU A 137 4.81 -13.56 7.76
CA LEU A 137 4.89 -12.50 8.77
C LEU A 137 6.25 -12.54 9.50
N GLY A 138 6.72 -13.73 9.85
CA GLY A 138 8.06 -13.90 10.41
C GLY A 138 9.18 -13.48 9.44
N LYS A 139 9.02 -13.74 8.13
CA LYS A 139 9.96 -13.26 7.11
C LYS A 139 10.00 -11.74 7.02
N VAL A 140 8.88 -11.06 7.17
CA VAL A 140 8.83 -9.58 7.19
C VAL A 140 9.64 -9.04 8.38
N LEU A 141 9.54 -9.68 9.55
CA LEU A 141 10.21 -9.24 10.77
C LEU A 141 11.72 -9.52 10.81
N THR A 142 12.15 -10.65 10.22
CA THR A 142 13.51 -11.15 10.39
C THR A 142 14.33 -11.26 9.09
N GLY A 143 13.70 -10.97 7.95
CA GLY A 143 14.31 -11.17 6.62
C GLY A 143 14.29 -12.62 6.13
N VAL A 144 14.11 -13.59 7.01
CA VAL A 144 14.05 -15.02 6.72
C VAL A 144 12.76 -15.65 7.22
N GLY A 145 12.35 -16.80 6.67
CA GLY A 145 11.16 -17.51 7.12
C GLY A 145 11.28 -18.00 8.56
N ASN A 146 10.73 -17.25 9.51
CA ASN A 146 10.74 -17.57 10.94
C ASN A 146 9.31 -17.73 11.46
N ILE A 147 8.82 -18.96 11.46
CA ILE A 147 7.45 -19.29 11.87
C ILE A 147 7.21 -18.93 13.34
N LYS A 148 8.20 -19.17 14.22
CA LYS A 148 8.08 -18.88 15.65
C LYS A 148 7.83 -17.38 15.87
N ARG A 149 8.70 -16.53 15.34
CA ARG A 149 8.57 -15.06 15.44
C ARG A 149 7.26 -14.56 14.82
N GLY A 150 6.81 -15.18 13.71
CA GLY A 150 5.54 -14.87 13.09
C GLY A 150 4.34 -15.21 13.99
N LYS A 151 4.34 -16.35 14.67
CA LYS A 151 3.28 -16.73 15.62
C LYS A 151 3.26 -15.80 16.83
N GLU A 152 4.42 -15.50 17.42
CA GLU A 152 4.57 -14.58 18.54
C GLU A 152 3.99 -13.18 18.21
N SER A 153 4.29 -12.65 17.03
CA SER A 153 3.77 -11.36 16.59
C SER A 153 2.26 -11.35 16.37
N ILE A 154 1.69 -12.44 15.84
CA ILE A 154 0.24 -12.61 15.68
C ILE A 154 -0.46 -12.66 17.04
N GLU A 155 0.11 -13.38 17.99
CA GLU A 155 -0.41 -13.51 19.35
C GLU A 155 -0.35 -12.17 20.09
N ALA A 156 0.79 -11.49 20.05
CA ALA A 156 0.96 -10.16 20.64
C ALA A 156 -0.06 -9.17 20.09
N TYR A 157 -0.25 -9.15 18.78
CA TYR A 157 -1.21 -8.26 18.13
C TYR A 157 -2.67 -8.62 18.51
N GLY A 158 -3.02 -9.91 18.54
CA GLY A 158 -4.34 -10.37 18.96
C GLY A 158 -4.65 -10.11 20.42
N ASN A 159 -3.64 -10.06 21.30
CA ASN A 159 -3.80 -9.71 22.70
C ASN A 159 -3.94 -8.20 22.92
N ALA A 160 -3.24 -7.39 22.11
CA ALA A 160 -3.32 -5.94 22.15
C ALA A 160 -4.65 -5.39 21.61
N ILE A 161 -5.30 -6.14 20.70
CA ILE A 161 -6.58 -5.76 20.09
C ILE A 161 -7.58 -6.92 20.24
N PRO A 162 -8.23 -7.05 21.40
CA PRO A 162 -9.09 -8.20 21.71
C PRO A 162 -10.22 -8.42 20.71
N GLY A 163 -10.81 -7.35 20.17
CA GLY A 163 -11.88 -7.42 19.17
C GLY A 163 -11.49 -8.12 17.85
N LEU A 164 -10.19 -8.33 17.58
CA LEU A 164 -9.76 -9.13 16.43
C LEU A 164 -10.13 -10.61 16.57
N LYS A 165 -10.25 -11.12 17.79
CA LYS A 165 -10.61 -12.52 18.05
C LYS A 165 -12.08 -12.78 17.75
N GLU A 166 -12.90 -11.74 17.79
CA GLU A 166 -14.34 -11.81 17.51
C GLU A 166 -14.67 -11.67 16.01
N LEU A 167 -13.70 -11.21 15.20
CA LEU A 167 -13.85 -11.03 13.76
C LEU A 167 -13.58 -12.31 12.94
N LYS A 168 -13.35 -13.46 13.57
CA LYS A 168 -13.07 -14.74 12.91
C LYS A 168 -14.33 -15.50 12.53
#